data_2a6f75c93efd144c39bc55a9a25637b5
#
_entry.id   2a6f75c93efd144c39bc55a9a25637b5
#
_cell.length_a   1.000
_cell.length_b   1.000
_cell.length_c   1.000
_cell.angle_alpha   90.00
_cell.angle_beta   90.00
_cell.angle_gamma   90.00
#
_symmetry.space_group_name_H-M   'P 1'
#
loop_
_entity.id
_entity.type
_entity.pdbx_description
1 polymer ?
#
loop_
_entity_poly.entity_id
_entity_poly.type
_entity_poly.pdbx_seq_one_letter_code
_entity_poly.pdbx_strand_id
1 'polypeptide(L)'
;RGLGDVYKRQLQIPKFTKKNTPEDTRRFYEYLGRPGERSGMIHVAGTNGKGSVCSYINAVLSGAGRRTGLFTSPHLVDVRERFRLDGEMISKEEFARCFNQVMDSVKAFCEKNQEEYHPTFFEMLFFISMLWFQEKRADYIILETGMGGRLDATNVIDCLLYTSPSPRD
;
A
#
# COMPACT_ATOMS: atom_id res chain seq x y z
N ARG A 1 -0.88 16.55 -17.39
CA ARG A 1 -1.68 16.92 -16.20
C ARG A 1 -0.70 17.14 -15.06
N GLY A 2 -0.69 18.37 -14.48
CA GLY A 2 0.37 18.78 -13.56
C GLY A 2 0.26 18.11 -12.18
N LEU A 3 1.39 18.03 -11.46
CA LEU A 3 1.51 17.51 -10.09
C LEU A 3 0.49 18.14 -9.11
N GLY A 4 0.17 19.43 -9.28
CA GLY A 4 -0.83 20.12 -8.48
C GLY A 4 -2.25 19.53 -8.61
N ASP A 5 -2.58 18.94 -9.76
CA ASP A 5 -3.89 18.30 -9.97
C ASP A 5 -3.99 16.94 -9.30
N VAL A 6 -2.87 16.21 -9.17
CA VAL A 6 -2.82 14.92 -8.47
C VAL A 6 -3.00 15.13 -6.97
N TYR A 7 -2.33 16.12 -6.39
CA TYR A 7 -2.52 16.49 -4.97
C TYR A 7 -3.93 17.00 -4.67
N LYS A 8 -4.52 17.80 -5.56
CA LYS A 8 -5.91 18.25 -5.44
C LYS A 8 -6.89 17.08 -5.52
N ARG A 9 -6.66 16.11 -6.41
CA ARG A 9 -7.48 14.89 -6.51
C ARG A 9 -7.34 13.97 -5.31
N GLN A 10 -6.15 13.88 -4.71
CA GLN A 10 -5.97 13.16 -3.43
C GLN A 10 -6.82 13.74 -2.30
N LEU A 11 -6.94 15.09 -2.23
CA LEU A 11 -7.79 15.76 -1.25
C LEU A 11 -9.28 15.55 -1.55
N GLN A 12 -9.62 15.17 -2.79
CA GLN A 12 -11.00 14.87 -3.22
C GLN A 12 -11.37 13.39 -3.06
N ILE A 13 -10.41 12.49 -2.76
CA ILE A 13 -10.76 11.12 -2.34
C ILE A 13 -11.46 11.28 -0.98
N PRO A 14 -12.77 11.03 -0.89
CA PRO A 14 -13.47 11.19 0.36
C PRO A 14 -12.80 10.34 1.43
N LYS A 15 -12.38 10.95 2.53
CA LYS A 15 -11.81 10.21 3.68
C LYS A 15 -12.82 9.20 4.26
N PHE A 16 -14.10 9.36 3.91
CA PHE A 16 -15.23 8.55 4.35
C PHE A 16 -16.13 8.19 3.16
N THR A 17 -15.64 7.39 2.23
CA THR A 17 -16.50 6.66 1.29
C THR A 17 -17.16 5.47 2.00
N LYS A 18 -18.21 4.93 1.39
CA LYS A 18 -18.74 3.61 1.79
C LYS A 18 -17.55 2.66 1.95
N LYS A 19 -17.43 2.08 3.13
CA LYS A 19 -16.32 1.18 3.45
C LYS A 19 -16.43 -0.04 2.54
N ASN A 20 -15.41 -0.28 1.73
CA ASN A 20 -15.33 -1.51 0.94
C ASN A 20 -15.20 -2.71 1.87
N THR A 21 -15.70 -3.85 1.43
CA THR A 21 -15.46 -5.11 2.11
C THR A 21 -14.04 -5.61 1.77
N PRO A 22 -13.43 -6.46 2.58
CA PRO A 22 -12.16 -7.11 2.22
C PRO A 22 -12.22 -7.85 0.88
N GLU A 23 -13.39 -8.37 0.53
CA GLU A 23 -13.64 -9.05 -0.74
C GLU A 23 -13.57 -8.08 -1.92
N ASP A 24 -14.17 -6.88 -1.80
CA ASP A 24 -14.11 -5.85 -2.84
C ASP A 24 -12.65 -5.40 -3.08
N THR A 25 -11.90 -5.21 -1.99
CA THR A 25 -10.47 -4.86 -2.05
C THR A 25 -9.66 -5.96 -2.71
N ARG A 26 -9.92 -7.23 -2.38
CA ARG A 26 -9.27 -8.41 -2.97
C ARG A 26 -9.56 -8.52 -4.46
N ARG A 27 -10.81 -8.39 -4.87
CA ARG A 27 -11.22 -8.45 -6.29
C ARG A 27 -10.50 -7.38 -7.12
N PHE A 28 -10.40 -6.18 -6.58
CA PHE A 28 -9.67 -5.12 -7.28
C PHE A 28 -8.16 -5.35 -7.28
N TYR A 29 -7.56 -5.85 -6.20
CA TYR A 29 -6.15 -6.24 -6.15
C TYR A 29 -5.82 -7.33 -7.19
N GLU A 30 -6.69 -8.32 -7.33
CA GLU A 30 -6.58 -9.36 -8.37
C GLU A 30 -6.72 -8.78 -9.77
N TYR A 31 -7.64 -7.85 -9.97
CA TYR A 31 -7.79 -7.15 -11.24
C TYR A 31 -6.55 -6.34 -11.63
N LEU A 32 -5.83 -5.78 -10.67
CA LEU A 32 -4.53 -5.12 -10.88
C LEU A 32 -3.41 -6.10 -11.24
N GLY A 33 -3.67 -7.40 -11.26
CA GLY A 33 -2.70 -8.44 -11.53
C GLY A 33 -1.84 -8.82 -10.34
N ARG A 34 -2.36 -8.65 -9.12
CA ARG A 34 -1.71 -9.00 -7.84
C ARG A 34 -0.30 -8.41 -7.73
N PRO A 35 -0.14 -7.08 -7.85
CA PRO A 35 1.18 -6.45 -7.85
C PRO A 35 1.96 -6.83 -6.59
N GLY A 36 3.26 -7.10 -6.75
CA GLY A 36 4.15 -7.49 -5.65
C GLY A 36 4.12 -8.97 -5.28
N GLU A 37 3.28 -9.80 -5.88
CA GLU A 37 3.14 -11.24 -5.56
C GLU A 37 4.48 -12.01 -5.63
N ARG A 38 5.41 -11.56 -6.44
CA ARG A 38 6.74 -12.20 -6.59
C ARG A 38 7.74 -11.80 -5.51
N SER A 39 7.42 -10.83 -4.68
CA SER A 39 8.25 -10.36 -3.57
C SER A 39 7.92 -11.15 -2.30
N GLY A 40 8.89 -11.30 -1.41
CA GLY A 40 8.64 -11.81 -0.07
C GLY A 40 7.85 -10.79 0.75
N MET A 41 6.57 -11.07 1.07
CA MET A 41 5.72 -10.12 1.80
C MET A 41 5.77 -10.35 3.30
N ILE A 42 6.00 -9.28 4.04
CA ILE A 42 6.04 -9.25 5.51
C ILE A 42 4.97 -8.28 5.99
N HIS A 43 4.01 -8.79 6.74
CA HIS A 43 2.88 -8.01 7.23
C HIS A 43 3.00 -7.79 8.73
N VAL A 44 3.04 -6.54 9.16
CA VAL A 44 3.22 -6.13 10.55
C VAL A 44 1.91 -5.54 11.07
N ALA A 45 1.25 -6.30 11.94
CA ALA A 45 0.05 -5.89 12.64
C ALA A 45 0.35 -5.64 14.13
N GLY A 46 -0.57 -5.01 14.84
CA GLY A 46 -0.48 -4.77 16.29
C GLY A 46 -0.91 -3.36 16.68
N THR A 47 -1.11 -3.15 17.98
CA THR A 47 -1.62 -1.88 18.52
C THR A 47 -0.53 -0.82 18.56
N ASN A 48 0.65 -1.18 19.09
CA ASN A 48 1.79 -0.27 19.26
C ASN A 48 3.08 -0.87 18.68
N GLY A 49 4.02 -0.01 18.31
CA GLY A 49 5.36 -0.41 17.89
C GLY A 49 5.48 -0.97 16.48
N LYS A 50 4.39 -1.02 15.68
CA LYS A 50 4.42 -1.52 14.30
C LYS A 50 5.50 -0.86 13.45
N GLY A 51 5.52 0.47 13.41
CA GLY A 51 6.49 1.23 12.63
C GLY A 51 7.94 0.94 13.05
N SER A 52 8.20 0.76 14.34
CA SER A 52 9.53 0.37 14.84
C SER A 52 9.92 -1.02 14.36
N VAL A 53 9.00 -1.99 14.44
CA VAL A 53 9.23 -3.36 13.94
C VAL A 53 9.48 -3.34 12.43
N CYS A 54 8.68 -2.62 11.66
CA CYS A 54 8.88 -2.42 10.23
C CYS A 54 10.28 -1.86 9.93
N SER A 55 10.71 -0.84 10.68
CA SER A 55 12.01 -0.21 10.51
C SER A 55 13.17 -1.16 10.83
N TYR A 56 13.05 -1.98 11.89
CA TYR A 56 14.06 -2.99 12.22
C TYR A 56 14.17 -4.07 11.14
N ILE A 57 13.04 -4.61 10.68
CA ILE A 57 13.03 -5.62 9.60
C ILE A 57 13.65 -5.03 8.34
N ASN A 58 13.28 -3.80 7.98
CA ASN A 58 13.84 -3.10 6.83
C ASN A 58 15.35 -2.95 6.95
N ALA A 59 15.85 -2.53 8.12
CA ALA A 59 17.30 -2.37 8.35
C ALA A 59 18.06 -3.70 8.20
N VAL A 60 17.51 -4.80 8.72
CA VAL A 60 18.12 -6.13 8.61
C VAL A 60 18.17 -6.59 7.16
N LEU A 61 17.07 -6.49 6.42
CA LEU A 61 17.01 -6.93 5.02
C LEU A 61 17.87 -6.07 4.12
N SER A 62 17.84 -4.76 4.28
CA SER A 62 18.71 -3.83 3.54
C SER A 62 20.19 -4.06 3.86
N GLY A 63 20.53 -4.32 5.13
CA GLY A 63 21.88 -4.70 5.55
C GLY A 63 22.37 -6.02 4.94
N ALA A 64 21.44 -6.92 4.61
CA ALA A 64 21.70 -8.16 3.89
C ALA A 64 21.74 -7.98 2.35
N GLY A 65 21.72 -6.74 1.87
CA GLY A 65 21.77 -6.41 0.44
C GLY A 65 20.48 -6.70 -0.33
N ARG A 66 19.34 -6.81 0.39
CA ARG A 66 18.03 -7.05 -0.23
C ARG A 66 17.35 -5.74 -0.56
N ARG A 67 16.75 -5.66 -1.75
CA ARG A 67 15.95 -4.54 -2.17
C ARG A 67 14.61 -4.55 -1.46
N THR A 68 14.35 -3.57 -0.60
CA THR A 68 13.24 -3.63 0.34
C THR A 68 12.28 -2.45 0.16
N GLY A 69 11.04 -2.77 -0.18
CA GLY A 69 9.92 -1.83 -0.13
C GLY A 69 9.34 -1.77 1.27
N LEU A 70 9.05 -0.56 1.75
CA LEU A 70 8.44 -0.31 3.06
C LEU A 70 7.23 0.61 2.92
N PHE A 71 6.06 0.11 3.34
CA PHE A 71 4.82 0.89 3.44
C PHE A 71 4.41 1.03 4.90
N THR A 72 4.35 2.28 5.38
CA THR A 72 4.04 2.61 6.78
C THR A 72 2.87 3.58 6.91
N SER A 73 2.31 3.68 8.12
CA SER A 73 1.23 4.62 8.46
C SER A 73 1.29 5.06 9.92
N PRO A 74 0.85 6.30 10.24
CA PRO A 74 0.51 7.40 9.32
C PRO A 74 1.74 8.15 8.78
N HIS A 75 1.53 9.17 7.95
CA HIS A 75 2.54 10.18 7.61
C HIS A 75 2.41 11.39 8.53
N LEU A 76 3.48 12.19 8.65
CA LEU A 76 3.49 13.40 9.47
C LEU A 76 3.18 14.66 8.64
N VAL A 77 3.81 14.82 7.51
CA VAL A 77 3.71 16.01 6.65
C VAL A 77 3.31 15.65 5.22
N ASP A 78 4.02 14.71 4.61
CA ASP A 78 3.82 14.33 3.20
C ASP A 78 3.39 12.86 3.10
N VAL A 79 2.31 12.61 2.36
CA VAL A 79 1.80 11.26 2.14
C VAL A 79 2.85 10.29 1.59
N ARG A 80 3.84 10.80 0.85
CA ARG A 80 4.93 10.02 0.27
C ARG A 80 5.88 9.42 1.32
N GLU A 81 5.88 9.94 2.55
CA GLU A 81 6.64 9.37 3.67
C GLU A 81 6.30 7.89 3.91
N ARG A 82 5.07 7.49 3.53
CA ARG A 82 4.59 6.11 3.66
C ARG A 82 5.24 5.12 2.69
N PHE A 83 5.93 5.60 1.67
CA PHE A 83 6.46 4.81 0.57
C PHE A 83 7.97 4.94 0.51
N ARG A 84 8.68 3.93 0.92
CA ARG A 84 10.14 3.88 0.85
C ARG A 84 10.63 2.65 0.12
N LEU A 85 11.68 2.81 -0.65
CA LEU A 85 12.42 1.71 -1.28
C LEU A 85 13.90 1.92 -0.97
N ASP A 86 14.53 0.94 -0.34
CA ASP A 86 15.93 1.02 0.08
C ASP A 86 16.24 2.30 0.90
N GLY A 87 15.25 2.75 1.70
CA GLY A 87 15.31 3.96 2.51
C GLY A 87 14.88 5.25 1.80
N GLU A 88 14.85 5.27 0.46
CA GLU A 88 14.47 6.44 -0.33
C GLU A 88 12.96 6.57 -0.49
N MET A 89 12.46 7.78 -0.31
CA MET A 89 11.02 8.09 -0.46
C MET A 89 10.65 8.14 -1.95
N ILE A 90 9.46 7.67 -2.29
CA ILE A 90 8.91 7.77 -3.66
C ILE A 90 8.95 9.22 -4.17
N SER A 91 9.36 9.43 -5.41
CA SER A 91 9.33 10.76 -6.03
C SER A 91 7.89 11.23 -6.29
N LYS A 92 7.70 12.54 -6.47
CA LYS A 92 6.38 13.10 -6.80
C LYS A 92 5.88 12.57 -8.13
N GLU A 93 6.76 12.42 -9.08
CA GLU A 93 6.49 11.95 -10.45
C GLU A 93 6.03 10.48 -10.44
N GLU A 94 6.76 9.63 -9.72
CA GLU A 94 6.42 8.21 -9.58
C GLU A 94 5.10 8.01 -8.84
N PHE A 95 4.90 8.76 -7.75
CA PHE A 95 3.65 8.74 -7.00
C PHE A 95 2.46 9.14 -7.89
N ALA A 96 2.60 10.26 -8.64
CA ALA A 96 1.55 10.74 -9.55
C ALA A 96 1.26 9.72 -10.67
N ARG A 97 2.27 9.08 -11.21
CA ARG A 97 2.14 8.06 -12.24
C ARG A 97 1.40 6.83 -11.71
N CYS A 98 1.82 6.29 -10.57
CA CYS A 98 1.15 5.15 -9.95
C CYS A 98 -0.29 5.48 -9.54
N PHE A 99 -0.54 6.70 -9.02
CA PHE A 99 -1.90 7.16 -8.73
C PHE A 99 -2.80 7.15 -9.97
N ASN A 100 -2.33 7.72 -11.08
CA ASN A 100 -3.09 7.73 -12.32
C ASN A 100 -3.35 6.31 -12.83
N GLN A 101 -2.36 5.42 -12.74
CA GLN A 101 -2.51 4.01 -13.12
C GLN A 101 -3.60 3.30 -12.30
N VAL A 102 -3.64 3.51 -10.99
CA VAL A 102 -4.71 2.97 -10.14
C VAL A 102 -6.07 3.54 -10.56
N MET A 103 -6.16 4.86 -10.77
CA MET A 103 -7.42 5.52 -11.15
C MET A 103 -7.95 5.04 -12.51
N ASP A 104 -7.07 4.87 -13.50
CA ASP A 104 -7.44 4.33 -14.81
C ASP A 104 -7.91 2.87 -14.68
N SER A 105 -7.26 2.09 -13.82
CA SER A 105 -7.67 0.71 -13.52
C SER A 105 -9.01 0.65 -12.79
N VAL A 106 -9.30 1.56 -11.85
CA VAL A 106 -10.60 1.66 -11.18
C VAL A 106 -11.71 1.90 -12.21
N LYS A 107 -11.49 2.86 -13.13
CA LYS A 107 -12.45 3.14 -14.18
C LYS A 107 -12.73 1.92 -15.05
N ALA A 108 -11.69 1.26 -15.54
CA ALA A 108 -11.82 0.06 -16.37
C ALA A 108 -12.45 -1.11 -15.60
N PHE A 109 -12.17 -1.27 -14.31
CA PHE A 109 -12.78 -2.27 -13.44
C PHE A 109 -14.30 -2.06 -13.31
N CYS A 110 -14.72 -0.81 -13.05
CA CYS A 110 -16.14 -0.45 -12.94
C CYS A 110 -16.88 -0.69 -14.26
N GLU A 111 -16.31 -0.27 -15.39
CA GLU A 111 -16.88 -0.50 -16.71
C GLU A 111 -17.04 -1.99 -17.04
N LYS A 112 -16.01 -2.80 -16.77
CA LYS A 112 -16.01 -4.23 -17.01
C LYS A 112 -17.04 -4.99 -16.19
N ASN A 113 -17.17 -4.64 -14.90
CA ASN A 113 -18.03 -5.38 -13.97
C ASN A 113 -19.44 -4.76 -13.84
N GLN A 114 -19.69 -3.61 -14.49
CA GLN A 114 -20.94 -2.84 -14.39
C GLN A 114 -21.32 -2.53 -12.93
N GLU A 115 -20.33 -2.22 -12.12
CA GLU A 115 -20.48 -1.90 -10.70
C GLU A 115 -19.70 -0.66 -10.32
N GLU A 116 -20.12 0.02 -9.25
CA GLU A 116 -19.38 1.14 -8.67
C GLU A 116 -18.37 0.61 -7.65
N TYR A 117 -17.11 0.95 -7.87
CA TYR A 117 -16.02 0.72 -6.91
C TYR A 117 -15.19 1.98 -6.76
N HIS A 118 -14.96 2.38 -5.52
CA HIS A 118 -14.07 3.46 -5.18
C HIS A 118 -13.15 3.04 -4.04
N PRO A 119 -11.84 2.93 -4.26
CA PRO A 119 -10.92 2.65 -3.17
C PRO A 119 -10.99 3.75 -2.12
N THR A 120 -10.98 3.38 -0.85
CA THR A 120 -10.78 4.29 0.26
C THR A 120 -9.39 4.92 0.15
N PHE A 121 -9.15 6.00 0.92
CA PHE A 121 -7.84 6.66 0.91
C PHE A 121 -6.69 5.67 1.22
N PHE A 122 -6.87 4.80 2.21
CA PHE A 122 -5.84 3.83 2.58
C PHE A 122 -5.65 2.74 1.52
N GLU A 123 -6.74 2.21 0.95
CA GLU A 123 -6.68 1.26 -0.17
C GLU A 123 -5.96 1.85 -1.38
N MET A 124 -6.25 3.11 -1.72
CA MET A 124 -5.55 3.81 -2.81
C MET A 124 -4.04 3.84 -2.56
N LEU A 125 -3.62 4.22 -1.36
CA LEU A 125 -2.19 4.26 -1.01
C LEU A 125 -1.57 2.87 -1.03
N PHE A 126 -2.28 1.85 -0.55
CA PHE A 126 -1.84 0.47 -0.61
C PHE A 126 -1.62 0.01 -2.06
N PHE A 127 -2.58 0.23 -2.97
CA PHE A 127 -2.41 -0.15 -4.38
C PHE A 127 -1.27 0.59 -5.07
N ILE A 128 -1.09 1.89 -4.79
CA ILE A 128 0.05 2.67 -5.27
C ILE A 128 1.36 2.04 -4.81
N SER A 129 1.46 1.67 -3.53
CA SER A 129 2.68 1.07 -2.98
C SER A 129 3.03 -0.24 -3.67
N MET A 130 2.03 -1.11 -3.88
CA MET A 130 2.22 -2.42 -4.49
C MET A 130 2.66 -2.32 -5.95
N LEU A 131 2.05 -1.42 -6.73
CA LEU A 131 2.47 -1.15 -8.12
C LEU A 131 3.89 -0.60 -8.18
N TRP A 132 4.23 0.35 -7.32
CA TRP A 132 5.55 0.96 -7.29
C TRP A 132 6.63 -0.05 -6.89
N PHE A 133 6.41 -0.84 -5.84
CA PHE A 133 7.36 -1.86 -5.40
C PHE A 133 7.57 -2.96 -6.45
N GLN A 134 6.50 -3.37 -7.14
CA GLN A 134 6.61 -4.32 -8.26
C GLN A 134 7.45 -3.76 -9.39
N GLU A 135 7.20 -2.52 -9.81
CA GLU A 135 7.97 -1.86 -10.87
C GLU A 135 9.45 -1.75 -10.50
N LYS A 136 9.72 -1.43 -9.25
CA LYS A 136 11.08 -1.33 -8.71
C LYS A 136 11.72 -2.69 -8.44
N ARG A 137 10.99 -3.79 -8.61
CA ARG A 137 11.47 -5.16 -8.37
C ARG A 137 12.01 -5.34 -6.96
N ALA A 138 11.23 -4.93 -5.96
CA ALA A 138 11.56 -5.16 -4.56
C ALA A 138 11.66 -6.67 -4.28
N ASP A 139 12.72 -7.12 -3.61
CA ASP A 139 12.87 -8.51 -3.18
C ASP A 139 11.89 -8.82 -2.04
N TYR A 140 11.75 -7.85 -1.13
CA TYR A 140 10.84 -7.91 0.01
C TYR A 140 9.97 -6.66 0.09
N ILE A 141 8.73 -6.84 0.54
CA ILE A 141 7.78 -5.77 0.81
C ILE A 141 7.32 -5.90 2.26
N ILE A 142 7.56 -4.86 3.05
CA ILE A 142 7.13 -4.76 4.45
C ILE A 142 5.92 -3.83 4.49
N LEU A 143 4.80 -4.35 5.00
CA LEU A 143 3.54 -3.63 5.08
C LEU A 143 3.12 -3.45 6.53
N GLU A 144 2.98 -2.21 6.96
CA GLU A 144 2.34 -1.87 8.23
C GLU A 144 0.83 -1.79 8.04
N THR A 145 0.06 -2.46 8.90
CA THR A 145 -1.40 -2.31 8.92
C THR A 145 -1.79 -0.88 9.31
N GLY A 146 -2.81 -0.35 8.66
CA GLY A 146 -3.31 1.00 8.95
C GLY A 146 -4.03 1.07 10.29
N MET A 147 -5.14 0.36 10.42
CA MET A 147 -5.98 0.37 11.63
C MET A 147 -5.97 -0.95 12.40
N GLY A 148 -5.16 -1.92 11.97
CA GLY A 148 -5.10 -3.24 12.56
C GLY A 148 -6.38 -4.09 12.37
N GLY A 149 -6.21 -5.41 12.33
CA GLY A 149 -7.32 -6.34 12.31
C GLY A 149 -7.80 -6.76 10.91
N ARG A 150 -8.87 -7.56 10.92
CA ARG A 150 -9.35 -8.33 9.74
C ARG A 150 -9.85 -7.48 8.57
N LEU A 151 -10.13 -6.19 8.80
CA LEU A 151 -10.71 -5.28 7.81
C LEU A 151 -9.68 -4.33 7.20
N ASP A 152 -8.39 -4.56 7.45
CA ASP A 152 -7.34 -3.74 6.86
C ASP A 152 -7.12 -4.09 5.39
N ALA A 153 -6.93 -3.09 4.53
CA ALA A 153 -6.72 -3.29 3.10
C ALA A 153 -5.52 -4.18 2.79
N THR A 154 -4.50 -4.17 3.66
CA THR A 154 -3.30 -5.00 3.50
C THR A 154 -3.54 -6.49 3.73
N ASN A 155 -4.71 -6.91 4.23
CA ASN A 155 -5.05 -8.33 4.44
C ASN A 155 -5.39 -9.10 3.17
N VAL A 156 -5.41 -8.46 2.02
CA VAL A 156 -5.72 -9.12 0.73
C VAL A 156 -4.53 -9.87 0.15
N ILE A 157 -3.34 -9.68 0.73
CA ILE A 157 -2.10 -10.32 0.28
C ILE A 157 -1.85 -11.65 0.98
N ASP A 158 -1.15 -12.55 0.29
CA ASP A 158 -0.61 -13.76 0.88
C ASP A 158 0.77 -13.46 1.46
N CYS A 159 0.89 -13.51 2.78
CA CYS A 159 2.12 -13.12 3.48
C CYS A 159 3.06 -14.28 3.73
N LEU A 160 4.36 -14.02 3.56
CA LEU A 160 5.42 -14.91 4.00
C LEU A 160 5.52 -14.94 5.53
N LEU A 161 5.31 -13.79 6.18
CA LEU A 161 5.40 -13.62 7.62
C LEU A 161 4.34 -12.63 8.11
N TYR A 162 3.56 -13.05 9.12
CA TYR A 162 2.75 -12.18 9.96
C TYR A 162 3.44 -11.96 11.30
N THR A 163 3.51 -10.73 11.77
CA THR A 163 4.05 -10.40 13.09
C THR A 163 3.14 -9.43 13.81
N SER A 164 2.92 -9.68 15.11
CA SER A 164 2.29 -8.76 16.03
C SER A 164 3.32 -8.40 17.12
N PRO A 165 3.61 -7.11 17.34
CA PRO A 165 4.53 -6.68 18.39
C PRO A 165 3.93 -6.80 19.81
N SER A 166 2.65 -7.15 19.93
CA SER A 166 1.98 -7.35 21.23
C SER A 166 1.45 -8.77 21.36
N PRO A 167 1.76 -9.47 22.45
CA PRO A 167 1.21 -10.80 22.73
C PRO A 167 -0.28 -10.79 23.11
N ARG A 168 -0.93 -9.61 23.11
CA ARG A 168 -2.33 -9.42 23.49
C ARG A 168 -3.23 -9.07 22.31
N ASP A 169 -2.70 -9.00 21.09
CA ASP A 169 -3.44 -8.67 19.87
C ASP A 169 -3.87 -9.90 19.08
#